data_a23ef622c525be3ac29d176101864713
#
_entry.id   a23ef622c525be3ac29d176101864713
#
_cell.length_a   1.000
_cell.length_b   1.000
_cell.length_c   1.000
_cell.angle_alpha   90.00
_cell.angle_beta   90.00
_cell.angle_gamma   90.00
#
_symmetry.space_group_name_H-M   'P 1'
#
loop_
_entity.id
_entity.type
_entity.pdbx_description
1 polymer ?
#
loop_
_entity_poly.entity_id
_entity_poly.type
_entity_poly.pdbx_seq_one_letter_code
_entity_poly.pdbx_strand_id
1 'polypeptide(L)'
;MKMPIIKKLVETASFEELENAELSILEEQQPDIEVEGDDEGEQLTHVMAAIWIKKEMEKEGIPFPKALRAYTQKVRVSIGG
;
A
#
# COMPACT_ATOMS: atom_id res chain seq x y z
N MET A 1 8.16 5.83 4.31
CA MET A 1 7.59 4.68 3.61
C MET A 1 8.66 3.63 3.40
N LYS A 2 8.39 2.41 3.84
CA LYS A 2 9.38 1.33 3.80
C LYS A 2 8.97 0.29 2.78
N MET A 3 9.77 0.13 1.74
CA MET A 3 9.45 -0.76 0.62
C MET A 3 9.25 -2.24 1.00
N PRO A 4 10.08 -2.82 1.90
CA PRO A 4 9.85 -4.21 2.30
C PRO A 4 8.50 -4.44 2.95
N ILE A 5 7.98 -3.45 3.68
CA ILE A 5 6.66 -3.55 4.31
C ILE A 5 5.56 -3.57 3.25
N ILE A 6 5.67 -2.70 2.26
CA ILE A 6 4.71 -2.65 1.16
C ILE A 6 4.71 -3.96 0.38
N LYS A 7 5.90 -4.49 0.08
CA LYS A 7 6.03 -5.75 -0.64
C LYS A 7 5.36 -6.89 0.13
N LYS A 8 5.59 -6.95 1.43
CA LYS A 8 4.99 -7.97 2.29
C LYS A 8 3.47 -7.89 2.24
N LEU A 9 2.91 -6.69 2.35
CA LEU A 9 1.47 -6.50 2.28
C LEU A 9 0.90 -6.95 0.94
N VAL A 10 1.56 -6.59 -0.15
CA VAL A 10 1.12 -6.99 -1.49
C VAL A 10 1.11 -8.51 -1.64
N GLU A 11 2.12 -9.18 -1.08
CA GLU A 11 2.27 -10.63 -1.22
C GLU A 11 1.38 -11.44 -0.29
N THR A 12 1.07 -10.91 0.89
CA THR A 12 0.39 -11.69 1.94
C THR A 12 -1.05 -11.30 2.20
N ALA A 13 -1.47 -10.10 1.83
CA ALA A 13 -2.82 -9.62 2.09
C ALA A 13 -3.67 -9.57 0.82
N SER A 14 -4.95 -9.90 0.95
CA SER A 14 -5.90 -9.78 -0.16
C SER A 14 -6.35 -8.32 -0.28
N PHE A 15 -7.00 -7.99 -1.39
CA PHE A 15 -7.59 -6.65 -1.56
C PHE A 15 -8.56 -6.34 -0.43
N GLU A 16 -9.41 -7.30 -0.09
CA GLU A 16 -10.39 -7.12 0.98
C GLU A 16 -9.71 -6.80 2.31
N GLU A 17 -8.66 -7.56 2.64
CA GLU A 17 -7.91 -7.34 3.87
C GLU A 17 -7.24 -5.96 3.88
N LEU A 18 -6.69 -5.55 2.76
CA LEU A 18 -6.05 -4.23 2.65
C LEU A 18 -7.07 -3.10 2.76
N GLU A 19 -8.22 -3.23 2.11
CA GLU A 19 -9.27 -2.22 2.18
C GLU A 19 -9.85 -2.11 3.59
N ASN A 20 -10.05 -3.24 4.25
CA ASN A 20 -10.52 -3.26 5.63
C ASN A 20 -9.50 -2.62 6.57
N ALA A 21 -8.22 -2.88 6.34
CA ALA A 21 -7.16 -2.27 7.14
C ALA A 21 -7.14 -0.75 6.96
N GLU A 22 -7.32 -0.28 5.73
CA GLU A 22 -7.39 1.15 5.44
C GLU A 22 -8.53 1.81 6.23
N LEU A 23 -9.71 1.21 6.16
CA LEU A 23 -10.87 1.73 6.91
C LEU A 23 -10.63 1.74 8.40
N SER A 24 -10.06 0.66 8.93
CA SER A 24 -9.78 0.56 10.37
C SER A 24 -8.84 1.68 10.82
N ILE A 25 -7.77 1.92 10.07
CA ILE A 25 -6.81 2.96 10.41
C ILE A 25 -7.47 4.34 10.34
N LEU A 26 -8.27 4.59 9.31
CA LEU A 26 -8.97 5.86 9.16
C LEU A 26 -9.97 6.11 10.29
N GLU A 27 -10.53 5.04 10.85
CA GLU A 27 -11.46 5.13 11.97
C GLU A 27 -10.77 5.02 13.33
N GLU A 28 -9.45 5.08 13.34
CA GLU A 28 -8.61 4.99 14.54
C GLU A 28 -8.83 3.68 15.30
N GLN A 29 -9.06 2.60 14.54
CA GLN A 29 -9.24 1.26 15.10
C GLN A 29 -8.07 0.36 14.69
N GLN A 30 -7.90 -0.72 15.41
CA GLN A 30 -6.85 -1.70 15.13
C GLN A 30 -7.22 -2.52 13.90
N PRO A 31 -6.37 -2.57 12.85
CA PRO A 31 -6.64 -3.43 11.70
C PRO A 31 -6.55 -4.91 12.08
N ASP A 32 -7.28 -5.74 11.33
CA ASP A 32 -7.25 -7.19 11.54
C ASP A 32 -5.93 -7.82 11.11
N ILE A 33 -5.26 -7.22 10.13
CA ILE A 33 -3.95 -7.69 9.69
C ILE A 33 -2.87 -6.79 10.30
N GLU A 34 -1.67 -7.34 10.42
CA GLU A 34 -0.54 -6.55 10.93
C GLU A 34 -0.07 -5.57 9.86
N VAL A 35 -0.10 -4.28 10.18
CA VAL A 35 0.41 -3.23 9.31
C VAL A 35 1.53 -2.52 10.06
N GLU A 36 2.76 -2.74 9.62
CA GLU A 36 3.92 -2.13 10.25
C GLU A 36 4.02 -0.66 9.87
N GLY A 37 4.53 0.14 10.79
CA GLY A 37 4.69 1.57 10.61
C GLY A 37 4.91 2.23 11.95
N ASP A 38 5.66 3.34 11.97
CA ASP A 38 6.00 4.01 13.21
C ASP A 38 4.80 4.75 13.81
N ASP A 39 3.86 5.16 12.96
CA ASP A 39 2.63 5.82 13.40
C ASP A 39 1.49 5.47 12.43
N GLU A 40 0.29 5.94 12.75
CA GLU A 40 -0.88 5.67 11.92
C GLU A 40 -0.75 6.21 10.50
N GLY A 41 -0.12 7.37 10.35
CA GLY A 41 0.09 7.97 9.04
C GLY A 41 0.97 7.09 8.16
N GLU A 42 2.03 6.54 8.72
CA GLU A 42 2.92 5.65 7.98
C GLU A 42 2.22 4.33 7.66
N GLN A 43 1.48 3.78 8.63
CA GLN A 43 0.71 2.56 8.42
C GLN A 43 -0.29 2.74 7.27
N LEU A 44 -1.02 3.85 7.28
CA LEU A 44 -1.99 4.15 6.24
C LEU A 44 -1.32 4.28 4.88
N THR A 45 -0.17 4.95 4.83
CA THR A 45 0.61 5.09 3.59
C THR A 45 1.00 3.74 3.04
N HIS A 46 1.46 2.82 3.90
CA HIS A 46 1.85 1.47 3.47
C HIS A 46 0.66 0.71 2.88
N VAL A 47 -0.50 0.79 3.52
CA VAL A 47 -1.70 0.10 3.04
C VAL A 47 -2.18 0.68 1.72
N MET A 48 -2.24 2.00 1.61
CA MET A 48 -2.68 2.65 0.37
C MET A 48 -1.75 2.34 -0.79
N ALA A 49 -0.43 2.37 -0.54
CA ALA A 49 0.55 2.02 -1.55
C ALA A 49 0.38 0.56 -1.99
N ALA A 50 0.17 -0.34 -1.04
CA ALA A 50 -0.01 -1.76 -1.34
C ALA A 50 -1.25 -1.99 -2.20
N ILE A 51 -2.34 -1.31 -1.90
CA ILE A 51 -3.58 -1.42 -2.69
C ILE A 51 -3.33 -0.97 -4.13
N TRP A 52 -2.73 0.20 -4.29
CA TRP A 52 -2.48 0.75 -5.62
C TRP A 52 -1.57 -0.16 -6.44
N ILE A 53 -0.47 -0.60 -5.83
CA ILE A 53 0.52 -1.44 -6.49
C ILE A 53 -0.09 -2.79 -6.88
N LYS A 54 -0.86 -3.40 -5.98
CA LYS A 54 -1.50 -4.68 -6.27
C LYS A 54 -2.49 -4.58 -7.44
N LYS A 55 -3.26 -3.50 -7.47
CA LYS A 55 -4.19 -3.25 -8.59
C LYS A 55 -3.42 -3.08 -9.90
N GLU A 56 -2.30 -2.35 -9.88
CA GLU A 56 -1.50 -2.13 -11.06
C GLU A 56 -0.88 -3.43 -11.57
N MET A 57 -0.40 -4.27 -10.66
CA MET A 57 0.15 -5.56 -11.02
C MET A 57 -0.87 -6.43 -11.75
N GLU A 58 -2.10 -6.46 -11.26
CA GLU A 58 -3.16 -7.25 -11.88
C GLU A 58 -3.68 -6.65 -13.18
N LYS A 59 -3.83 -5.34 -13.20
CA LYS A 59 -4.33 -4.63 -14.38
C LYS A 59 -3.36 -4.71 -15.55
N GLU A 60 -2.08 -4.49 -15.30
CA GLU A 60 -1.05 -4.42 -16.33
C GLU A 60 -0.29 -5.73 -16.52
N GLY A 61 -0.49 -6.70 -15.64
CA GLY A 61 0.25 -7.96 -15.71
C GLY A 61 1.74 -7.78 -15.50
N ILE A 62 2.14 -6.86 -14.61
CA ILE A 62 3.53 -6.54 -14.37
C ILE A 62 3.97 -6.99 -12.98
N PRO A 63 5.27 -7.23 -12.78
CA PRO A 63 5.78 -7.63 -11.47
C PRO A 63 5.85 -6.45 -10.50
N PHE A 64 6.00 -6.78 -9.21
CA PHE A 64 6.05 -5.79 -8.14
C PHE A 64 7.05 -4.66 -8.39
N PRO A 65 8.31 -4.92 -8.80
CA PRO A 65 9.26 -3.81 -9.00
C PRO A 65 8.78 -2.77 -10.02
N LYS A 66 8.12 -3.21 -11.07
CA LYS A 66 7.60 -2.29 -12.09
C LYS A 66 6.41 -1.51 -11.56
N ALA A 67 5.51 -2.16 -10.85
CA ALA A 67 4.36 -1.49 -10.25
C ALA A 67 4.81 -0.51 -9.18
N LEU A 68 5.81 -0.88 -8.38
CA LEU A 68 6.38 0.00 -7.37
C LEU A 68 6.98 1.26 -8.01
N ARG A 69 7.70 1.07 -9.12
CA ARG A 69 8.28 2.22 -9.84
C ARG A 69 7.18 3.15 -10.36
N ALA A 70 6.11 2.58 -10.90
CA ALA A 70 4.98 3.37 -11.36
C ALA A 70 4.34 4.16 -10.23
N TYR A 71 4.22 3.53 -9.06
CA TYR A 71 3.67 4.20 -7.89
C TYR A 71 4.55 5.37 -7.44
N THR A 72 5.86 5.15 -7.36
CA THR A 72 6.77 6.22 -6.93
C THR A 72 6.80 7.39 -7.90
N GLN A 73 6.68 7.11 -9.19
CA GLN A 73 6.57 8.17 -10.20
C GLN A 73 5.28 8.96 -10.06
N LYS A 74 4.17 8.27 -9.81
CA LYS A 74 2.87 8.91 -9.61
C LYS A 74 2.91 9.86 -8.41
N VAL A 75 3.46 9.39 -7.30
CA VAL A 75 3.58 10.20 -6.08
C VAL A 75 4.49 11.40 -6.31
N ARG A 76 5.61 11.19 -7.00
CA ARG A 76 6.56 12.26 -7.31
C ARG A 76 5.90 13.34 -8.17
N VAL A 77 5.16 12.94 -9.19
CA VAL A 77 4.47 13.88 -10.07
C VAL A 77 3.43 14.68 -9.28
N SER A 78 2.69 14.02 -8.42
CA SER A 78 1.67 14.67 -7.61
C SER A 78 2.26 15.71 -6.67
N ILE A 79 3.46 15.45 -6.14
CA ILE A 79 4.14 16.39 -5.24
C ILE A 79 4.83 17.51 -6.03
N GLY A 80 5.44 17.15 -7.16
CA GLY A 80 6.19 18.08 -7.97
C GLY A 80 5.33 18.99 -8.83
N GLY A 81 4.06 18.63 -9.01
CA GLY A 81 3.11 19.42 -9.79
C GLY A 81 2.56 20.60 -9.00
#